data_10e3e67fc1da570dc7253c027a9861fe
#
_entry.id   10e3e67fc1da570dc7253c027a9861fe
#
_cell.length_a   1.000
_cell.length_b   1.000
_cell.length_c   1.000
_cell.angle_alpha   90.00
_cell.angle_beta   90.00
_cell.angle_gamma   90.00
#
_symmetry.space_group_name_H-M   'P 1'
#
loop_
_entity.id
_entity.type
_entity.pdbx_description
1 polymer ?
#
loop_
_entity_poly.entity_id
_entity_poly.type
_entity_poly.pdbx_seq_one_letter_code
_entity_poly.pdbx_strand_id
1 'polypeptide(L)'
;MLDKLHEECGVVGVYGHPEAANLVYLGLYALQHRGQESAGIVASTHSKMHLELGMGLVADIFDPGRLLKLPGPLAIGHNRYSTAGKSELVNAQPCMINYAAGSLALAHNGNLVNAKAIRKELGSKGAIFQSTNDSEVIVHLMAQAKSENFVDRAAEALRQVSGAYSLVLMTENELLAARDPHGFRPLCLGKLDGAYIIASETCVMDLIEAEFIREVEPGELILINENGMQSFFPFKKVESKYCVFEHIYFARPDSFLFGEHVYAARKEMGRAMAQESPADADLIVPVPDSGVVSAMGFAEESGIPFEMGLIRNHYVGRTFIEPQSQIRNFGVKLKLNAVKNLISGKRLAIIDDSIVRGTTCRKIVKMLLEAGAKEVHLRISAPPILHSCFYGIDTPHKEELIAHTHSLEETRKYLGADSLQYLSIKKMLEVLQNGKNKFCSACFDGNYPVPITDHLSTTQQLNLFPK
;
A
#
# COMPACT_ATOMS: atom_id res chain seq x y z
N MET A 1 13.49 -3.19 -12.43
CA MET A 1 12.28 -2.69 -11.76
C MET A 1 12.13 -1.22 -12.08
N LEU A 2 10.91 -0.71 -12.24
CA LEU A 2 10.68 0.72 -12.23
C LEU A 2 11.01 1.22 -10.82
N ASP A 3 11.66 2.38 -10.74
CA ASP A 3 12.12 3.02 -9.51
C ASP A 3 10.96 3.80 -8.87
N LYS A 4 9.86 3.11 -8.57
CA LYS A 4 8.71 3.64 -7.85
C LYS A 4 8.69 3.03 -6.45
N LEU A 5 8.02 3.71 -5.54
CA LEU A 5 7.69 3.15 -4.24
C LEU A 5 7.00 1.82 -4.46
N HIS A 6 7.38 0.83 -3.67
CA HIS A 6 6.79 -0.48 -3.76
C HIS A 6 5.58 -0.55 -2.84
N GLU A 7 4.60 -1.31 -3.31
CA GLU A 7 3.23 -1.35 -2.86
C GLU A 7 3.12 -2.00 -1.48
N GLU A 8 1.97 -1.80 -0.90
CA GLU A 8 1.57 -2.27 0.40
C GLU A 8 0.73 -3.53 0.28
N CYS A 9 0.58 -4.25 1.41
CA CYS A 9 -0.25 -5.43 1.49
C CYS A 9 -1.74 -5.11 1.27
N GLY A 10 -2.51 -6.11 0.84
CA GLY A 10 -3.98 -6.09 0.80
C GLY A 10 -4.55 -7.16 1.71
N VAL A 11 -5.63 -6.82 2.41
CA VAL A 11 -6.37 -7.75 3.29
C VAL A 11 -7.82 -7.84 2.86
N VAL A 12 -8.39 -9.06 2.97
CA VAL A 12 -9.80 -9.35 2.71
C VAL A 12 -10.31 -10.30 3.79
N GLY A 13 -11.55 -10.12 4.25
CA GLY A 13 -12.27 -11.04 5.13
C GLY A 13 -13.72 -11.19 4.68
N VAL A 14 -14.25 -12.39 4.76
CA VAL A 14 -15.65 -12.72 4.45
C VAL A 14 -16.22 -13.56 5.55
N TYR A 15 -17.38 -13.18 6.08
CA TYR A 15 -18.13 -13.92 7.10
C TYR A 15 -19.56 -14.19 6.68
N GLY A 16 -19.98 -15.45 6.72
CA GLY A 16 -21.36 -15.86 6.52
C GLY A 16 -21.74 -16.19 5.07
N HIS A 17 -20.76 -16.43 4.18
CA HIS A 17 -21.03 -16.81 2.78
C HIS A 17 -20.49 -18.22 2.48
N PRO A 18 -21.27 -19.13 1.86
CA PRO A 18 -20.82 -20.51 1.56
C PRO A 18 -19.57 -20.56 0.67
N GLU A 19 -19.38 -19.57 -0.20
CA GLU A 19 -18.23 -19.41 -1.09
C GLU A 19 -17.19 -18.41 -0.55
N ALA A 20 -17.00 -18.32 0.78
CA ALA A 20 -16.15 -17.30 1.39
C ALA A 20 -14.73 -17.28 0.84
N ALA A 21 -14.10 -18.44 0.63
CA ALA A 21 -12.74 -18.52 0.08
C ALA A 21 -12.66 -18.03 -1.37
N ASN A 22 -13.69 -18.28 -2.19
CA ASN A 22 -13.75 -17.78 -3.57
C ASN A 22 -13.93 -16.27 -3.62
N LEU A 23 -14.76 -15.70 -2.73
CA LEU A 23 -14.90 -14.24 -2.62
C LEU A 23 -13.61 -13.58 -2.12
N VAL A 24 -12.92 -14.21 -1.15
CA VAL A 24 -11.60 -13.74 -0.71
C VAL A 24 -10.59 -13.80 -1.86
N TYR A 25 -10.56 -14.87 -2.65
CA TYR A 25 -9.71 -14.98 -3.84
C TYR A 25 -9.96 -13.83 -4.83
N LEU A 26 -11.22 -13.56 -5.17
CA LEU A 26 -11.59 -12.44 -6.07
C LEU A 26 -11.19 -11.09 -5.46
N GLY A 27 -11.41 -10.90 -4.16
CA GLY A 27 -10.99 -9.70 -3.45
C GLY A 27 -9.47 -9.49 -3.47
N LEU A 28 -8.68 -10.54 -3.23
CA LEU A 28 -7.22 -10.48 -3.35
C LEU A 28 -6.77 -10.20 -4.79
N TYR A 29 -7.49 -10.74 -5.79
CA TYR A 29 -7.24 -10.46 -7.20
C TYR A 29 -7.49 -8.96 -7.52
N ALA A 30 -8.57 -8.37 -7.00
CA ALA A 30 -8.84 -6.93 -7.11
C ALA A 30 -7.73 -6.08 -6.46
N LEU A 31 -7.15 -6.58 -5.36
CA LEU A 31 -6.05 -5.95 -4.61
C LEU A 31 -4.66 -6.34 -5.10
N GLN A 32 -4.51 -7.01 -6.26
CA GLN A 32 -3.21 -7.48 -6.76
C GLN A 32 -2.19 -6.35 -6.94
N HIS A 33 -2.65 -5.13 -7.19
CA HIS A 33 -1.80 -3.94 -7.27
C HIS A 33 -1.08 -3.65 -5.94
N ARG A 34 -1.64 -4.06 -4.79
CA ARG A 34 -1.06 -3.85 -3.45
C ARG A 34 0.03 -4.86 -3.08
N GLY A 35 -0.03 -6.10 -3.56
CA GLY A 35 0.96 -7.12 -3.23
C GLY A 35 1.12 -8.16 -4.33
N GLN A 36 2.37 -8.51 -4.68
CA GLN A 36 2.67 -9.38 -5.81
C GLN A 36 3.76 -10.42 -5.49
N GLU A 37 4.19 -10.53 -4.22
CA GLU A 37 5.26 -11.45 -3.81
C GLU A 37 4.73 -12.79 -3.30
N SER A 38 3.67 -12.73 -2.52
CA SER A 38 2.99 -13.91 -2.00
C SER A 38 1.53 -13.62 -1.71
N ALA A 39 0.71 -14.65 -1.67
CA ALA A 39 -0.67 -14.56 -1.21
C ALA A 39 -1.05 -15.79 -0.41
N GLY A 40 -2.09 -15.64 0.43
CA GLY A 40 -2.63 -16.71 1.22
C GLY A 40 -4.09 -16.51 1.57
N ILE A 41 -4.76 -17.63 1.82
CA ILE A 41 -6.15 -17.67 2.29
C ILE A 41 -6.25 -18.69 3.42
N VAL A 42 -6.96 -18.29 4.48
CA VAL A 42 -7.44 -19.21 5.54
C VAL A 42 -8.94 -19.24 5.48
N ALA A 43 -9.52 -20.44 5.50
CA ALA A 43 -10.98 -20.64 5.59
C ALA A 43 -11.35 -21.52 6.79
N SER A 44 -12.56 -21.35 7.34
CA SER A 44 -13.04 -22.12 8.48
C SER A 44 -14.40 -22.74 8.22
N THR A 45 -14.52 -24.01 8.64
CA THR A 45 -15.78 -24.76 8.68
C THR A 45 -16.51 -24.64 10.04
N HIS A 46 -16.14 -23.68 10.87
CA HIS A 46 -16.55 -23.53 12.30
C HIS A 46 -15.97 -24.59 13.25
N SER A 47 -15.29 -25.59 12.74
CA SER A 47 -14.66 -26.65 13.55
C SER A 47 -13.17 -26.80 13.25
N LYS A 48 -12.73 -26.37 12.08
CA LYS A 48 -11.35 -26.48 11.61
C LYS A 48 -11.02 -25.39 10.63
N MET A 49 -9.83 -24.81 10.79
CA MET A 49 -9.25 -23.89 9.82
C MET A 49 -8.39 -24.61 8.79
N HIS A 50 -8.41 -24.11 7.56
CA HIS A 50 -7.65 -24.59 6.42
C HIS A 50 -6.84 -23.44 5.85
N LEU A 51 -5.54 -23.65 5.60
CA LEU A 51 -4.59 -22.64 5.12
C LEU A 51 -3.98 -23.08 3.79
N GLU A 52 -3.99 -22.18 2.80
CA GLU A 52 -3.20 -22.29 1.57
C GLU A 52 -2.39 -21.01 1.37
N LEU A 53 -1.08 -21.16 1.16
CA LEU A 53 -0.11 -20.07 0.93
C LEU A 53 0.70 -20.34 -0.33
N GLY A 54 1.16 -19.28 -1.00
CA GLY A 54 2.09 -19.42 -2.13
C GLY A 54 2.89 -18.15 -2.39
N MET A 55 4.01 -18.32 -3.10
CA MET A 55 4.80 -17.22 -3.64
C MET A 55 4.32 -16.92 -5.06
N GLY A 56 4.17 -15.64 -5.42
CA GLY A 56 3.73 -15.20 -6.75
C GLY A 56 2.43 -14.40 -6.72
N LEU A 57 1.80 -14.26 -7.89
CA LEU A 57 0.52 -13.57 -8.04
C LEU A 57 -0.63 -14.45 -7.56
N VAL A 58 -1.72 -13.81 -7.15
CA VAL A 58 -2.94 -14.50 -6.66
C VAL A 58 -3.44 -15.55 -7.66
N ALA A 59 -3.51 -15.21 -8.94
CA ALA A 59 -3.97 -16.12 -9.99
C ALA A 59 -2.98 -17.28 -10.28
N ASP A 60 -1.69 -17.09 -10.01
CA ASP A 60 -0.68 -18.14 -10.18
C ASP A 60 -0.67 -19.14 -9.02
N ILE A 61 -1.09 -18.67 -7.82
CA ILE A 61 -1.10 -19.47 -6.61
C ILE A 61 -2.39 -20.29 -6.49
N PHE A 62 -3.54 -19.67 -6.72
CA PHE A 62 -4.85 -20.28 -6.47
C PHE A 62 -5.49 -20.79 -7.75
N ASP A 63 -5.40 -22.07 -7.96
CA ASP A 63 -6.18 -22.82 -8.95
C ASP A 63 -7.47 -23.40 -8.30
N PRO A 64 -8.43 -23.91 -9.09
CA PRO A 64 -9.65 -24.52 -8.56
C PRO A 64 -9.42 -25.64 -7.55
N GLY A 65 -8.33 -26.42 -7.73
CA GLY A 65 -8.00 -27.54 -6.83
C GLY A 65 -7.51 -27.05 -5.46
N ARG A 66 -6.82 -25.92 -5.39
CA ARG A 66 -6.42 -25.28 -4.12
C ARG A 66 -7.60 -24.61 -3.42
N LEU A 67 -8.47 -23.94 -4.16
CA LEU A 67 -9.67 -23.31 -3.58
C LEU A 67 -10.62 -24.35 -2.98
N LEU A 68 -10.75 -25.54 -3.57
CA LEU A 68 -11.55 -26.65 -3.00
C LEU A 68 -11.02 -27.16 -1.65
N LYS A 69 -9.77 -26.88 -1.28
CA LYS A 69 -9.19 -27.23 0.03
C LYS A 69 -9.52 -26.21 1.12
N LEU A 70 -10.24 -25.15 0.78
CA LEU A 70 -10.59 -24.02 1.66
C LEU A 70 -12.11 -23.95 1.86
N PRO A 71 -12.74 -24.97 2.47
CA PRO A 71 -14.19 -25.00 2.67
C PRO A 71 -14.63 -24.11 3.83
N GLY A 72 -15.89 -23.71 3.81
CA GLY A 72 -16.59 -23.07 4.92
C GLY A 72 -17.00 -21.63 4.66
N PRO A 73 -17.87 -21.08 5.54
CA PRO A 73 -18.52 -19.79 5.33
C PRO A 73 -17.72 -18.61 5.90
N LEU A 74 -16.54 -18.83 6.42
CA LEU A 74 -15.66 -17.81 6.99
C LEU A 74 -14.28 -17.94 6.36
N ALA A 75 -13.72 -16.85 5.80
CA ALA A 75 -12.38 -16.83 5.26
C ALA A 75 -11.72 -15.47 5.39
N ILE A 76 -10.39 -15.46 5.52
CA ILE A 76 -9.56 -14.27 5.40
C ILE A 76 -8.43 -14.50 4.40
N GLY A 77 -7.97 -13.42 3.77
CA GLY A 77 -6.88 -13.49 2.81
C GLY A 77 -5.96 -12.29 2.88
N HIS A 78 -4.78 -12.50 2.33
CA HIS A 78 -3.72 -11.51 2.27
C HIS A 78 -2.93 -11.65 0.97
N ASN A 79 -2.60 -10.53 0.34
CA ASN A 79 -1.54 -10.44 -0.66
C ASN A 79 -0.42 -9.54 -0.13
N ARG A 80 0.82 -10.02 -0.27
CA ARG A 80 1.97 -9.44 0.40
C ARG A 80 2.89 -8.71 -0.57
N TYR A 81 3.38 -7.57 -0.10
CA TYR A 81 4.65 -6.99 -0.49
C TYR A 81 5.54 -6.81 0.76
N SER A 82 6.86 -7.09 0.67
CA SER A 82 7.75 -7.11 1.84
C SER A 82 8.10 -5.70 2.29
N THR A 83 7.46 -5.21 3.35
CA THR A 83 7.89 -4.01 4.11
C THR A 83 8.76 -4.40 5.30
N ALA A 84 8.47 -5.55 5.92
CA ALA A 84 9.24 -6.15 7.00
C ALA A 84 9.48 -7.64 6.73
N GLY A 85 10.70 -8.12 7.01
CA GLY A 85 11.11 -9.50 6.76
C GLY A 85 11.48 -9.78 5.30
N LYS A 86 12.07 -10.96 5.06
CA LYS A 86 12.49 -11.38 3.72
C LYS A 86 11.30 -11.84 2.88
N SER A 87 11.41 -11.74 1.54
CA SER A 87 10.46 -12.31 0.59
C SER A 87 10.64 -13.84 0.52
N GLU A 88 10.13 -14.54 1.52
CA GLU A 88 10.17 -15.99 1.70
C GLU A 88 8.78 -16.50 2.12
N LEU A 89 8.43 -17.72 1.76
CA LEU A 89 7.11 -18.31 2.06
C LEU A 89 6.76 -18.30 3.55
N VAL A 90 7.76 -18.42 4.44
CA VAL A 90 7.59 -18.38 5.90
C VAL A 90 7.03 -17.03 6.39
N ASN A 91 7.18 -15.97 5.62
CA ASN A 91 6.66 -14.63 5.88
C ASN A 91 5.34 -14.34 5.17
N ALA A 92 4.82 -15.28 4.37
CA ALA A 92 3.50 -15.13 3.74
C ALA A 92 2.39 -15.11 4.79
N GLN A 93 1.33 -14.38 4.50
CA GLN A 93 0.17 -14.24 5.37
C GLN A 93 -1.09 -14.76 4.66
N PRO A 94 -2.16 -15.11 5.41
CA PRO A 94 -2.35 -14.97 6.86
C PRO A 94 -1.41 -15.86 7.69
N CYS A 95 -0.96 -15.32 8.85
CA CYS A 95 -0.26 -16.11 9.86
C CYS A 95 -1.30 -16.91 10.65
N MET A 96 -1.21 -18.23 10.65
CA MET A 96 -2.13 -19.12 11.38
C MET A 96 -1.38 -19.89 12.47
N ILE A 97 -1.93 -19.89 13.68
CA ILE A 97 -1.41 -20.63 14.82
C ILE A 97 -2.52 -21.38 15.54
N ASN A 98 -2.11 -22.45 16.27
CA ASN A 98 -2.93 -23.12 17.24
C ASN A 98 -2.36 -22.85 18.64
N TYR A 99 -3.21 -22.47 19.57
CA TYR A 99 -2.83 -22.18 20.95
C TYR A 99 -3.91 -22.66 21.93
N ALA A 100 -3.77 -22.40 23.25
CA ALA A 100 -4.65 -22.95 24.27
C ALA A 100 -6.14 -22.60 24.12
N ALA A 101 -6.46 -21.46 23.45
CA ALA A 101 -7.86 -21.04 23.24
C ALA A 101 -8.41 -21.39 21.84
N GLY A 102 -7.74 -22.22 21.05
CA GLY A 102 -8.17 -22.62 19.71
C GLY A 102 -7.20 -22.18 18.61
N SER A 103 -7.69 -22.03 17.40
CA SER A 103 -6.92 -21.56 16.27
C SER A 103 -7.14 -20.06 16.07
N LEU A 104 -6.08 -19.37 15.62
CA LEU A 104 -6.09 -17.95 15.30
C LEU A 104 -5.38 -17.73 13.96
N ALA A 105 -5.99 -16.97 13.07
CA ALA A 105 -5.34 -16.48 11.87
C ALA A 105 -5.38 -14.96 11.80
N LEU A 106 -4.33 -14.35 11.24
CA LEU A 106 -4.15 -12.89 11.15
C LEU A 106 -3.58 -12.50 9.80
N ALA A 107 -4.22 -11.53 9.15
CA ALA A 107 -3.75 -10.81 7.98
C ALA A 107 -3.53 -9.33 8.32
N HIS A 108 -2.40 -8.73 7.92
CA HIS A 108 -1.97 -7.40 8.30
C HIS A 108 -1.54 -6.56 7.10
N ASN A 109 -2.15 -5.40 6.93
CA ASN A 109 -1.68 -4.33 6.07
C ASN A 109 -1.16 -3.18 6.94
N GLY A 110 0.15 -2.93 6.91
CA GLY A 110 0.81 -1.90 7.70
C GLY A 110 2.23 -2.27 8.11
N ASN A 111 2.74 -1.59 9.14
CA ASN A 111 4.04 -1.88 9.75
C ASN A 111 4.11 -1.38 11.20
N LEU A 112 4.59 -2.21 12.09
CA LEU A 112 4.75 -1.90 13.51
C LEU A 112 6.15 -1.31 13.77
N VAL A 113 6.20 -0.16 14.44
CA VAL A 113 7.46 0.57 14.71
C VAL A 113 8.14 0.14 16.01
N ASN A 114 7.53 -0.78 16.77
CA ASN A 114 8.07 -1.35 18.01
C ASN A 114 8.12 -2.90 18.01
N ALA A 115 7.94 -3.53 16.86
CA ALA A 115 7.89 -4.99 16.72
C ALA A 115 9.19 -5.67 17.20
N LYS A 116 10.37 -5.09 16.92
CA LYS A 116 11.66 -5.65 17.33
C LYS A 116 11.82 -5.66 18.85
N ALA A 117 11.38 -4.58 19.51
CA ALA A 117 11.42 -4.49 20.97
C ALA A 117 10.51 -5.54 21.62
N ILE A 118 9.26 -5.66 21.14
CA ILE A 118 8.30 -6.66 21.61
C ILE A 118 8.82 -8.08 21.33
N ARG A 119 9.34 -8.36 20.14
CA ARG A 119 9.92 -9.67 19.80
C ARG A 119 11.05 -10.06 20.74
N LYS A 120 11.94 -9.12 21.08
CA LYS A 120 13.03 -9.34 22.05
C LYS A 120 12.49 -9.68 23.44
N GLU A 121 11.49 -8.94 23.90
CA GLU A 121 10.84 -9.18 25.20
C GLU A 121 10.17 -10.54 25.26
N LEU A 122 9.32 -10.85 24.27
CA LEU A 122 8.61 -12.13 24.15
C LEU A 122 9.59 -13.31 24.06
N GLY A 123 10.66 -13.18 23.27
CA GLY A 123 11.72 -14.20 23.14
C GLY A 123 12.44 -14.46 24.47
N SER A 124 12.69 -13.41 25.28
CA SER A 124 13.27 -13.58 26.62
C SER A 124 12.35 -14.33 27.59
N LYS A 125 11.05 -14.37 27.30
CA LYS A 125 10.02 -15.13 28.05
C LYS A 125 9.75 -16.52 27.43
N GLY A 126 10.52 -16.94 26.42
CA GLY A 126 10.43 -18.26 25.80
C GLY A 126 9.48 -18.33 24.58
N ALA A 127 9.01 -17.22 24.03
CA ALA A 127 8.23 -17.25 22.80
C ALA A 127 9.07 -17.72 21.61
N ILE A 128 8.53 -18.65 20.82
CA ILE A 128 9.17 -19.23 19.63
C ILE A 128 8.54 -18.59 18.38
N PHE A 129 9.33 -17.80 17.67
CA PHE A 129 8.91 -17.17 16.41
C PHE A 129 9.24 -18.06 15.21
N GLN A 130 8.29 -18.17 14.28
CA GLN A 130 8.43 -18.97 13.08
C GLN A 130 8.81 -18.13 11.85
N SER A 131 8.54 -16.82 11.89
CA SER A 131 8.77 -15.89 10.79
C SER A 131 9.63 -14.69 11.22
N THR A 132 10.00 -13.84 10.28
CA THR A 132 10.60 -12.53 10.55
C THR A 132 9.61 -11.39 10.41
N ASN A 133 8.31 -11.69 10.21
CA ASN A 133 7.25 -10.74 10.06
C ASN A 133 6.98 -9.99 11.38
N ASP A 134 6.72 -8.69 11.31
CA ASP A 134 6.34 -7.87 12.46
C ASP A 134 4.98 -8.28 13.04
N SER A 135 4.06 -8.74 12.21
CA SER A 135 2.70 -9.12 12.59
C SER A 135 2.65 -10.30 13.57
N GLU A 136 3.66 -11.19 13.56
CA GLU A 136 3.72 -12.36 14.44
C GLU A 136 3.77 -11.97 15.93
N VAL A 137 4.25 -10.78 16.27
CA VAL A 137 4.24 -10.31 17.67
C VAL A 137 2.81 -10.15 18.20
N ILE A 138 1.85 -9.74 17.33
CA ILE A 138 0.43 -9.58 17.71
C ILE A 138 -0.14 -10.93 18.16
N VAL A 139 0.15 -11.97 17.39
CA VAL A 139 -0.34 -13.33 17.66
C VAL A 139 0.18 -13.84 19.00
N HIS A 140 1.47 -13.61 19.29
CA HIS A 140 2.06 -13.97 20.60
C HIS A 140 1.48 -13.16 21.76
N LEU A 141 1.24 -11.87 21.58
CA LEU A 141 0.61 -11.02 22.58
C LEU A 141 -0.83 -11.47 22.86
N MET A 142 -1.60 -11.83 21.82
CA MET A 142 -2.95 -12.39 21.98
C MET A 142 -2.93 -13.73 22.71
N ALA A 143 -1.95 -14.58 22.43
CA ALA A 143 -1.82 -15.87 23.13
C ALA A 143 -1.49 -15.71 24.63
N GLN A 144 -0.83 -14.60 25.02
CA GLN A 144 -0.51 -14.27 26.41
C GLN A 144 -1.57 -13.42 27.12
N ALA A 145 -2.54 -12.88 26.39
CA ALA A 145 -3.60 -12.05 26.95
C ALA A 145 -4.42 -12.81 27.99
N LYS A 146 -4.78 -12.11 29.08
CA LYS A 146 -5.55 -12.69 30.20
C LYS A 146 -7.05 -12.70 29.95
N SER A 147 -7.53 -11.85 29.06
CA SER A 147 -8.94 -11.74 28.69
C SER A 147 -9.43 -13.04 28.04
N GLU A 148 -10.69 -13.41 28.31
CA GLU A 148 -11.28 -14.67 27.80
C GLU A 148 -11.88 -14.50 26.40
N ASN A 149 -12.61 -13.40 26.16
CA ASN A 149 -13.24 -13.16 24.85
C ASN A 149 -12.25 -12.62 23.80
N PHE A 150 -12.58 -12.85 22.54
CA PHE A 150 -11.70 -12.55 21.40
C PHE A 150 -11.40 -11.05 21.25
N VAL A 151 -12.40 -10.19 21.43
CA VAL A 151 -12.26 -8.73 21.28
C VAL A 151 -11.34 -8.15 22.36
N ASP A 152 -11.57 -8.49 23.63
CA ASP A 152 -10.76 -7.98 24.74
C ASP A 152 -9.33 -8.49 24.67
N ARG A 153 -9.12 -9.74 24.23
CA ARG A 153 -7.81 -10.33 23.96
C ARG A 153 -7.06 -9.57 22.87
N ALA A 154 -7.75 -9.27 21.77
CA ALA A 154 -7.19 -8.45 20.71
C ALA A 154 -6.89 -7.02 21.18
N ALA A 155 -7.81 -6.39 21.91
CA ALA A 155 -7.59 -5.05 22.48
C ALA A 155 -6.41 -5.00 23.43
N GLU A 156 -6.24 -6.02 24.32
CA GLU A 156 -5.10 -6.13 25.23
C GLU A 156 -3.76 -6.25 24.47
N ALA A 157 -3.72 -7.05 23.42
CA ALA A 157 -2.54 -7.19 22.55
C ALA A 157 -2.24 -5.88 21.79
N LEU A 158 -3.26 -5.29 21.17
CA LEU A 158 -3.11 -4.10 20.32
C LEU A 158 -2.76 -2.83 21.09
N ARG A 159 -3.04 -2.75 22.41
CA ARG A 159 -2.53 -1.65 23.26
C ARG A 159 -1.03 -1.66 23.44
N GLN A 160 -0.35 -2.76 23.15
CA GLN A 160 1.11 -2.91 23.32
C GLN A 160 1.87 -2.63 22.03
N VAL A 161 1.21 -2.66 20.86
CA VAL A 161 1.85 -2.37 19.59
C VAL A 161 1.71 -0.90 19.21
N SER A 162 2.66 -0.41 18.42
CA SER A 162 2.69 0.95 17.89
C SER A 162 3.03 0.90 16.41
N GLY A 163 2.42 1.80 15.64
CA GLY A 163 2.63 1.88 14.18
C GLY A 163 1.31 1.87 13.42
N ALA A 164 1.37 1.50 12.16
CA ALA A 164 0.22 1.42 11.28
C ALA A 164 -0.27 -0.01 11.17
N TYR A 165 -1.58 -0.22 11.34
CA TYR A 165 -2.19 -1.53 11.07
C TYR A 165 -3.65 -1.44 10.63
N SER A 166 -3.97 -2.17 9.58
CA SER A 166 -5.30 -2.62 9.22
C SER A 166 -5.28 -4.14 9.24
N LEU A 167 -5.99 -4.73 10.19
CA LEU A 167 -5.93 -6.16 10.49
C LEU A 167 -7.26 -6.83 10.16
N VAL A 168 -7.16 -8.06 9.68
CA VAL A 168 -8.27 -9.01 9.65
C VAL A 168 -7.82 -10.27 10.37
N LEU A 169 -8.51 -10.60 11.46
CA LEU A 169 -8.24 -11.75 12.30
C LEU A 169 -9.45 -12.69 12.27
N MET A 170 -9.19 -13.96 12.44
CA MET A 170 -10.27 -14.94 12.61
C MET A 170 -9.91 -16.03 13.61
N THR A 171 -10.93 -16.48 14.33
CA THR A 171 -10.97 -17.77 15.00
C THR A 171 -11.74 -18.77 14.15
N GLU A 172 -12.04 -19.96 14.65
CA GLU A 172 -12.90 -20.90 13.94
C GLU A 172 -14.30 -20.33 13.66
N ASN A 173 -14.81 -19.40 14.51
CA ASN A 173 -16.20 -18.97 14.51
C ASN A 173 -16.40 -17.45 14.37
N GLU A 174 -15.37 -16.65 14.49
CA GLU A 174 -15.48 -15.20 14.58
C GLU A 174 -14.50 -14.52 13.63
N LEU A 175 -14.93 -13.42 13.04
CA LEU A 175 -14.10 -12.50 12.25
C LEU A 175 -13.94 -11.19 13.02
N LEU A 176 -12.72 -10.69 13.14
CA LEU A 176 -12.41 -9.39 13.76
C LEU A 176 -11.65 -8.53 12.77
N ALA A 177 -12.19 -7.36 12.45
CA ALA A 177 -11.44 -6.30 11.78
C ALA A 177 -10.94 -5.29 12.81
N ALA A 178 -9.71 -4.81 12.66
CA ALA A 178 -9.13 -3.79 13.54
C ALA A 178 -8.33 -2.77 12.75
N ARG A 179 -8.50 -1.49 13.08
CA ARG A 179 -7.75 -0.39 12.48
C ARG A 179 -7.02 0.39 13.55
N ASP A 180 -5.77 0.81 13.27
CA ASP A 180 -4.97 1.57 14.23
C ASP A 180 -5.63 2.90 14.64
N PRO A 181 -5.29 3.47 15.83
CA PRO A 181 -5.94 4.68 16.32
C PRO A 181 -5.80 5.92 15.42
N HIS A 182 -4.77 5.98 14.56
CA HIS A 182 -4.59 7.05 13.59
C HIS A 182 -5.27 6.75 12.26
N GLY A 183 -5.62 5.48 11.98
CA GLY A 183 -6.24 5.04 10.74
C GLY A 183 -5.32 5.18 9.53
N PHE A 184 -4.01 4.93 9.69
CA PHE A 184 -3.04 5.12 8.62
C PHE A 184 -3.42 4.41 7.33
N ARG A 185 -3.74 3.10 7.43
CA ARG A 185 -4.07 2.28 6.27
C ARG A 185 -5.59 2.17 6.09
N PRO A 186 -6.07 2.05 4.84
CA PRO A 186 -7.50 1.92 4.60
C PRO A 186 -8.02 0.54 5.03
N LEU A 187 -9.27 0.52 5.47
CA LEU A 187 -10.05 -0.68 5.73
C LEU A 187 -11.54 -0.33 5.61
N CYS A 188 -12.28 -1.10 4.85
CA CYS A 188 -13.70 -0.86 4.60
C CYS A 188 -14.56 -2.11 4.88
N LEU A 189 -15.83 -1.85 5.17
CA LEU A 189 -16.88 -2.81 5.46
C LEU A 189 -17.92 -2.78 4.36
N GLY A 190 -18.31 -3.94 3.87
CA GLY A 190 -19.38 -4.15 2.91
C GLY A 190 -20.28 -5.32 3.28
N LYS A 191 -21.31 -5.55 2.46
CA LYS A 191 -22.28 -6.62 2.63
C LYS A 191 -22.65 -7.24 1.28
N LEU A 192 -22.76 -8.58 1.24
CA LEU A 192 -23.17 -9.34 0.06
C LEU A 192 -24.11 -10.47 0.52
N ASP A 193 -25.37 -10.48 0.07
CA ASP A 193 -26.36 -11.53 0.36
C ASP A 193 -26.45 -11.92 1.85
N GLY A 194 -26.35 -10.93 2.74
CA GLY A 194 -26.36 -11.12 4.18
C GLY A 194 -24.98 -11.34 4.81
N ALA A 195 -23.98 -11.75 4.05
CA ALA A 195 -22.59 -11.90 4.50
C ALA A 195 -21.89 -10.55 4.66
N TYR A 196 -20.93 -10.46 5.59
CA TYR A 196 -20.10 -9.29 5.80
C TYR A 196 -18.76 -9.44 5.07
N ILE A 197 -18.33 -8.34 4.46
CA ILE A 197 -17.08 -8.23 3.71
C ILE A 197 -16.19 -7.16 4.36
N ILE A 198 -14.96 -7.50 4.66
CA ILE A 198 -13.91 -6.56 5.07
C ILE A 198 -12.85 -6.52 3.98
N ALA A 199 -12.41 -5.35 3.57
CA ALA A 199 -11.35 -5.22 2.55
C ALA A 199 -10.51 -3.96 2.73
N SER A 200 -9.29 -3.95 2.19
CA SER A 200 -8.43 -2.76 2.18
C SER A 200 -9.01 -1.63 1.34
N GLU A 201 -9.67 -1.93 0.21
CA GLU A 201 -10.21 -0.94 -0.73
C GLU A 201 -11.62 -1.30 -1.22
N THR A 202 -12.40 -0.28 -1.59
CA THR A 202 -13.77 -0.47 -2.11
C THR A 202 -13.83 -1.14 -3.47
N CYS A 203 -12.75 -1.11 -4.27
CA CYS A 203 -12.68 -1.84 -5.55
C CYS A 203 -12.90 -3.36 -5.41
N VAL A 204 -12.72 -3.91 -4.20
CA VAL A 204 -13.10 -5.31 -3.89
C VAL A 204 -14.61 -5.45 -3.94
N MET A 205 -15.34 -4.50 -3.31
CA MET A 205 -16.81 -4.51 -3.28
C MET A 205 -17.38 -4.45 -4.70
N ASP A 206 -16.83 -3.56 -5.54
CA ASP A 206 -17.26 -3.40 -6.93
C ASP A 206 -17.07 -4.71 -7.72
N LEU A 207 -15.93 -5.40 -7.54
CA LEU A 207 -15.65 -6.65 -8.27
C LEU A 207 -16.59 -7.80 -7.88
N ILE A 208 -16.93 -7.92 -6.59
CA ILE A 208 -17.75 -9.01 -6.07
C ILE A 208 -19.24 -8.63 -5.95
N GLU A 209 -19.62 -7.45 -6.46
CA GLU A 209 -20.98 -6.89 -6.40
C GLU A 209 -21.53 -6.75 -4.96
N ALA A 210 -20.64 -6.44 -3.99
CA ALA A 210 -21.02 -6.19 -2.62
C ALA A 210 -21.38 -4.72 -2.39
N GLU A 211 -22.35 -4.46 -1.52
CA GLU A 211 -22.70 -3.12 -1.08
C GLU A 211 -21.62 -2.57 -0.14
N PHE A 212 -21.05 -1.41 -0.44
CA PHE A 212 -20.19 -0.66 0.48
C PHE A 212 -21.05 -0.03 1.59
N ILE A 213 -20.76 -0.36 2.85
CA ILE A 213 -21.46 0.19 4.01
C ILE A 213 -20.75 1.44 4.50
N ARG A 214 -19.47 1.32 4.88
CA ARG A 214 -18.63 2.40 5.40
C ARG A 214 -17.16 1.99 5.53
N GLU A 215 -16.31 2.94 5.78
CA GLU A 215 -14.95 2.66 6.26
C GLU A 215 -14.99 2.19 7.73
N VAL A 216 -13.99 1.38 8.12
CA VAL A 216 -13.69 1.08 9.53
C VAL A 216 -13.05 2.33 10.14
N GLU A 217 -13.57 2.82 11.27
CA GLU A 217 -13.06 4.04 11.88
C GLU A 217 -11.67 3.85 12.50
N PRO A 218 -10.87 4.94 12.62
CA PRO A 218 -9.62 4.90 13.36
C PRO A 218 -9.82 4.44 14.81
N GLY A 219 -9.07 3.40 15.23
CA GLY A 219 -9.18 2.81 16.55
C GLY A 219 -10.37 1.87 16.77
N GLU A 220 -11.12 1.57 15.72
CA GLU A 220 -12.26 0.67 15.79
C GLU A 220 -11.84 -0.81 15.67
N LEU A 221 -12.49 -1.66 16.46
CA LEU A 221 -12.54 -3.10 16.33
C LEU A 221 -13.98 -3.52 15.96
N ILE A 222 -14.15 -4.25 14.87
CA ILE A 222 -15.44 -4.79 14.43
C ILE A 222 -15.41 -6.29 14.60
N LEU A 223 -16.22 -6.81 15.53
CA LEU A 223 -16.47 -8.24 15.68
C LEU A 223 -17.68 -8.65 14.83
N ILE A 224 -17.52 -9.74 14.09
CA ILE A 224 -18.60 -10.38 13.31
C ILE A 224 -18.65 -11.86 13.69
N ASN A 225 -19.79 -12.30 14.17
CA ASN A 225 -20.07 -13.69 14.57
C ASN A 225 -21.56 -14.03 14.35
N GLU A 226 -22.02 -15.15 14.87
CA GLU A 226 -23.42 -15.62 14.76
C GLU A 226 -24.47 -14.62 15.31
N ASN A 227 -24.05 -13.74 16.25
CA ASN A 227 -24.91 -12.69 16.82
C ASN A 227 -24.93 -11.40 15.97
N GLY A 228 -24.24 -11.40 14.82
CA GLY A 228 -24.12 -10.27 13.91
C GLY A 228 -22.84 -9.47 14.09
N MET A 229 -22.89 -8.19 13.74
CA MET A 229 -21.75 -7.27 13.75
C MET A 229 -21.84 -6.33 14.96
N GLN A 230 -20.72 -6.15 15.65
CA GLN A 230 -20.59 -5.22 16.79
C GLN A 230 -19.29 -4.41 16.67
N SER A 231 -19.36 -3.12 16.99
CA SER A 231 -18.22 -2.19 16.99
C SER A 231 -17.76 -1.87 18.40
N PHE A 232 -16.44 -1.80 18.59
CA PHE A 232 -15.78 -1.50 19.86
C PHE A 232 -14.68 -0.44 19.64
N PHE A 233 -14.51 0.47 20.60
CA PHE A 233 -13.48 1.52 20.58
C PHE A 233 -12.60 1.44 21.83
N PRO A 234 -11.72 0.42 21.95
CA PRO A 234 -10.97 0.16 23.18
C PRO A 234 -9.77 1.09 23.39
N PHE A 235 -9.46 1.96 22.41
CA PHE A 235 -8.30 2.84 22.45
C PHE A 235 -8.67 4.28 22.79
N LYS A 236 -7.71 5.02 23.34
CA LYS A 236 -7.86 6.47 23.50
C LYS A 236 -7.99 7.11 22.09
N LYS A 237 -8.99 7.97 21.93
CA LYS A 237 -9.17 8.74 20.70
C LYS A 237 -7.98 9.66 20.45
N VAL A 238 -7.39 9.58 19.27
CA VAL A 238 -6.31 10.44 18.78
C VAL A 238 -6.72 11.09 17.47
N GLU A 239 -5.93 12.03 16.98
CA GLU A 239 -6.15 12.64 15.68
C GLU A 239 -5.85 11.65 14.55
N SER A 240 -6.74 11.54 13.56
CA SER A 240 -6.53 10.71 12.39
C SER A 240 -5.32 11.20 11.58
N LYS A 241 -4.55 10.24 11.02
CA LYS A 241 -3.37 10.51 10.19
C LYS A 241 -3.35 9.54 9.02
N TYR A 242 -4.34 9.65 8.14
CA TYR A 242 -4.46 8.83 6.93
C TYR A 242 -3.23 8.96 6.03
N CYS A 243 -2.77 7.88 5.45
CA CYS A 243 -1.64 7.93 4.53
C CYS A 243 -2.02 8.68 3.25
N VAL A 244 -1.42 9.85 3.02
CA VAL A 244 -1.69 10.64 1.82
C VAL A 244 -1.25 9.93 0.52
N PHE A 245 -0.27 9.03 0.62
CA PHE A 245 0.23 8.27 -0.53
C PHE A 245 -0.80 7.29 -1.13
N GLU A 246 -1.83 6.92 -0.37
CA GLU A 246 -2.97 6.17 -0.93
C GLU A 246 -3.65 6.97 -2.04
N HIS A 247 -3.88 8.27 -1.84
CA HIS A 247 -4.43 9.14 -2.89
C HIS A 247 -3.45 9.43 -4.01
N ILE A 248 -2.16 9.55 -3.73
CA ILE A 248 -1.15 9.85 -4.74
C ILE A 248 -0.93 8.67 -5.68
N TYR A 249 -0.75 7.44 -5.13
CA TYR A 249 -0.25 6.31 -5.91
C TYR A 249 -0.91 4.97 -5.60
N PHE A 250 -1.00 4.54 -4.31
CA PHE A 250 -1.25 3.13 -4.00
C PHE A 250 -2.67 2.67 -4.32
N ALA A 251 -3.68 3.39 -3.86
CA ALA A 251 -5.06 2.99 -4.08
C ALA A 251 -5.41 3.03 -5.57
N ARG A 252 -6.30 2.15 -6.00
CA ARG A 252 -6.85 2.20 -7.35
C ARG A 252 -7.65 3.49 -7.55
N PRO A 253 -7.61 4.09 -8.75
CA PRO A 253 -8.37 5.32 -9.02
C PRO A 253 -9.87 5.20 -8.80
N ASP A 254 -10.43 4.00 -9.01
CA ASP A 254 -11.86 3.69 -8.82
C ASP A 254 -12.25 3.47 -7.35
N SER A 255 -11.30 3.44 -6.41
CA SER A 255 -11.60 3.27 -4.98
C SER A 255 -12.09 4.56 -4.32
N PHE A 256 -12.94 4.39 -3.27
CA PHE A 256 -13.36 5.42 -2.34
C PHE A 256 -12.66 5.19 -1.00
N LEU A 257 -11.82 6.13 -0.55
CA LEU A 257 -11.02 6.01 0.67
C LEU A 257 -10.96 7.35 1.40
N PHE A 258 -10.95 7.28 2.74
CA PHE A 258 -10.81 8.46 3.61
C PHE A 258 -11.83 9.55 3.30
N GLY A 259 -13.05 9.13 2.90
CA GLY A 259 -14.18 10.03 2.65
C GLY A 259 -14.19 10.68 1.25
N GLU A 260 -13.32 10.28 0.31
CA GLU A 260 -13.31 10.80 -1.05
C GLU A 260 -12.89 9.78 -2.11
N HIS A 261 -13.28 10.03 -3.36
CA HIS A 261 -12.87 9.19 -4.50
C HIS A 261 -11.41 9.49 -4.88
N VAL A 262 -10.58 8.46 -4.97
CA VAL A 262 -9.16 8.57 -5.35
C VAL A 262 -8.99 9.24 -6.70
N TYR A 263 -9.87 8.93 -7.68
CA TYR A 263 -9.87 9.57 -8.99
C TYR A 263 -10.03 11.10 -8.89
N ALA A 264 -11.01 11.55 -8.09
CA ALA A 264 -11.28 12.98 -7.91
C ALA A 264 -10.09 13.68 -7.23
N ALA A 265 -9.53 13.08 -6.16
CA ALA A 265 -8.37 13.60 -5.47
C ALA A 265 -7.15 13.76 -6.41
N ARG A 266 -6.83 12.75 -7.22
CA ARG A 266 -5.72 12.83 -8.20
C ARG A 266 -5.96 13.89 -9.26
N LYS A 267 -7.20 14.02 -9.74
CA LYS A 267 -7.56 15.03 -10.73
C LYS A 267 -7.38 16.44 -10.18
N GLU A 268 -7.83 16.69 -8.94
CA GLU A 268 -7.65 17.98 -8.24
C GLU A 268 -6.16 18.28 -7.94
N MET A 269 -5.36 17.26 -7.59
CA MET A 269 -3.89 17.46 -7.48
C MET A 269 -3.29 17.89 -8.83
N GLY A 270 -3.76 17.35 -9.94
CA GLY A 270 -3.33 17.75 -11.27
C GLY A 270 -3.68 19.22 -11.59
N ARG A 271 -4.91 19.67 -11.31
CA ARG A 271 -5.34 21.07 -11.46
C ARG A 271 -4.51 22.00 -10.59
N ALA A 272 -4.34 21.63 -9.31
CA ALA A 272 -3.56 22.40 -8.36
C ALA A 272 -2.09 22.55 -8.82
N MET A 273 -1.51 21.52 -9.40
CA MET A 273 -0.16 21.54 -9.93
C MET A 273 -0.06 22.48 -11.16
N ALA A 274 -1.06 22.52 -12.03
CA ALA A 274 -1.08 23.45 -13.16
C ALA A 274 -1.15 24.91 -12.70
N GLN A 275 -1.91 25.20 -11.64
CA GLN A 275 -1.98 26.53 -11.02
C GLN A 275 -0.66 26.95 -10.36
N GLU A 276 -0.03 26.04 -9.60
CA GLU A 276 1.18 26.33 -8.84
C GLU A 276 2.43 26.35 -9.71
N SER A 277 2.47 25.51 -10.74
CA SER A 277 3.66 25.28 -11.58
C SER A 277 3.29 25.08 -13.05
N PRO A 278 2.80 26.10 -13.75
CA PRO A 278 2.45 26.01 -15.15
C PRO A 278 3.67 25.55 -16.00
N ALA A 279 3.40 24.98 -17.17
CA ALA A 279 4.42 24.58 -18.12
C ALA A 279 4.22 25.29 -19.46
N ASP A 280 5.30 25.78 -20.06
CA ASP A 280 5.28 26.24 -21.44
C ASP A 280 5.49 25.03 -22.37
N ALA A 281 4.42 24.34 -22.70
CA ALA A 281 4.41 23.08 -23.44
C ALA A 281 3.31 23.05 -24.51
N ASP A 282 3.55 22.26 -25.53
CA ASP A 282 2.60 22.04 -26.62
C ASP A 282 1.66 20.87 -26.32
N LEU A 283 2.05 20.00 -25.37
CA LEU A 283 1.34 18.75 -25.11
C LEU A 283 1.56 18.28 -23.66
N ILE A 284 0.49 17.83 -23.01
CA ILE A 284 0.52 17.11 -21.73
C ILE A 284 0.57 15.61 -22.00
N VAL A 285 1.58 14.94 -21.43
CA VAL A 285 1.77 13.50 -21.57
C VAL A 285 1.90 12.85 -20.18
N PRO A 286 1.02 11.90 -19.83
CA PRO A 286 1.14 11.18 -18.57
C PRO A 286 2.24 10.13 -18.59
N VAL A 287 2.83 9.83 -17.43
CA VAL A 287 3.51 8.54 -17.22
C VAL A 287 2.44 7.50 -16.83
N PRO A 288 2.16 6.51 -17.69
CA PRO A 288 1.12 5.54 -17.41
C PRO A 288 1.56 4.51 -16.34
N ASP A 289 0.64 4.00 -15.46
CA ASP A 289 -0.78 4.38 -15.43
C ASP A 289 -1.04 5.46 -14.37
N SER A 290 -0.14 5.65 -13.40
CA SER A 290 -0.30 6.46 -12.19
C SER A 290 -0.45 7.97 -12.46
N GLY A 291 0.25 8.50 -13.46
CA GLY A 291 0.19 9.92 -13.82
C GLY A 291 -1.04 10.32 -14.64
N VAL A 292 -1.84 9.36 -15.14
CA VAL A 292 -2.92 9.64 -16.13
C VAL A 292 -3.97 10.60 -15.57
N VAL A 293 -4.52 10.32 -14.39
CA VAL A 293 -5.60 11.13 -13.82
C VAL A 293 -5.14 12.53 -13.45
N SER A 294 -3.94 12.66 -12.87
CA SER A 294 -3.34 13.97 -12.57
C SER A 294 -3.04 14.77 -13.85
N ALA A 295 -2.60 14.09 -14.94
CA ALA A 295 -2.37 14.74 -16.22
C ALA A 295 -3.67 15.27 -16.84
N MET A 296 -4.79 14.54 -16.69
CA MET A 296 -6.11 15.03 -17.12
C MET A 296 -6.49 16.32 -16.36
N GLY A 297 -6.31 16.35 -15.05
CA GLY A 297 -6.57 17.55 -14.24
C GLY A 297 -5.66 18.72 -14.64
N PHE A 298 -4.37 18.45 -14.88
CA PHE A 298 -3.41 19.46 -15.34
C PHE A 298 -3.80 20.03 -16.71
N ALA A 299 -4.21 19.18 -17.65
CA ALA A 299 -4.61 19.60 -18.99
C ALA A 299 -5.89 20.44 -18.98
N GLU A 300 -6.88 20.05 -18.18
CA GLU A 300 -8.13 20.84 -18.03
C GLU A 300 -7.87 22.24 -17.47
N GLU A 301 -6.97 22.36 -16.48
CA GLU A 301 -6.67 23.65 -15.86
C GLU A 301 -5.77 24.53 -16.73
N SER A 302 -4.78 23.94 -17.40
CA SER A 302 -3.81 24.69 -18.22
C SER A 302 -4.33 25.01 -19.63
N GLY A 303 -5.35 24.29 -20.12
CA GLY A 303 -5.82 24.37 -21.50
C GLY A 303 -4.88 23.75 -22.52
N ILE A 304 -3.78 23.11 -22.11
CA ILE A 304 -2.83 22.44 -23.01
C ILE A 304 -3.40 21.06 -23.39
N PRO A 305 -3.34 20.66 -24.67
CA PRO A 305 -3.87 19.36 -25.12
C PRO A 305 -3.24 18.17 -24.37
N PHE A 306 -4.07 17.19 -24.02
CA PHE A 306 -3.66 15.92 -23.42
C PHE A 306 -3.56 14.83 -24.47
N GLU A 307 -2.46 14.06 -24.46
CA GLU A 307 -2.30 12.89 -25.33
C GLU A 307 -1.52 11.76 -24.61
N MET A 308 -1.84 10.52 -24.95
CA MET A 308 -1.10 9.34 -24.49
C MET A 308 0.21 9.18 -25.28
N GLY A 309 1.15 10.10 -25.08
CA GLY A 309 2.47 10.09 -25.74
C GLY A 309 3.40 8.96 -25.27
N LEU A 310 3.07 8.33 -24.15
CA LEU A 310 3.71 7.13 -23.61
C LEU A 310 2.68 6.01 -23.45
N ILE A 311 2.98 4.82 -23.98
CA ILE A 311 2.11 3.64 -23.88
C ILE A 311 2.81 2.56 -23.06
N ARG A 312 2.07 1.99 -22.11
CA ARG A 312 2.52 0.84 -21.33
C ARG A 312 2.26 -0.46 -22.07
N ASN A 313 3.25 -1.35 -22.10
CA ASN A 313 3.05 -2.72 -22.54
C ASN A 313 2.51 -3.57 -21.40
N HIS A 314 1.22 -3.92 -21.44
CA HIS A 314 0.54 -4.71 -20.40
C HIS A 314 0.93 -6.19 -20.40
N TYR A 315 1.51 -6.70 -21.51
CA TYR A 315 1.89 -8.12 -21.65
C TYR A 315 3.29 -8.46 -21.09
N VAL A 316 4.05 -7.46 -20.64
CA VAL A 316 5.36 -7.69 -20.01
C VAL A 316 5.14 -7.95 -18.52
N GLY A 317 5.00 -9.23 -18.16
CA GLY A 317 4.93 -9.69 -16.78
C GLY A 317 6.30 -9.69 -16.07
N ARG A 318 6.32 -10.03 -14.76
CA ARG A 318 7.56 -10.20 -13.95
C ARG A 318 8.39 -11.41 -14.34
N THR A 319 7.83 -12.36 -15.09
CA THR A 319 8.46 -13.63 -15.53
C THR A 319 9.38 -13.48 -16.74
N PHE A 320 9.65 -12.26 -17.21
CA PHE A 320 10.63 -12.08 -18.27
C PHE A 320 12.03 -12.41 -17.72
N ILE A 321 12.57 -13.56 -18.11
CA ILE A 321 13.95 -13.98 -17.83
C ILE A 321 14.86 -13.04 -18.60
N GLU A 322 15.52 -12.12 -17.91
CA GLU A 322 16.49 -11.21 -18.50
C GLU A 322 17.70 -12.02 -19.01
N PRO A 323 17.95 -12.08 -20.32
CA PRO A 323 19.22 -12.60 -20.81
C PRO A 323 20.31 -11.61 -20.44
N GLN A 324 21.39 -12.10 -19.85
CA GLN A 324 22.69 -11.47 -19.54
C GLN A 324 22.79 -9.93 -19.44
N SER A 325 23.73 -9.45 -18.66
CA SER A 325 23.95 -8.07 -18.17
C SER A 325 23.87 -6.93 -19.19
N GLN A 326 24.01 -7.17 -20.49
CA GLN A 326 23.90 -6.15 -21.54
C GLN A 326 22.45 -5.68 -21.80
N ILE A 327 21.43 -6.44 -21.38
CA ILE A 327 20.01 -6.16 -21.66
C ILE A 327 19.30 -5.43 -20.50
N ARG A 328 19.95 -5.19 -19.36
CA ARG A 328 19.37 -4.42 -18.23
C ARG A 328 18.88 -3.01 -18.61
N ASN A 329 19.43 -2.42 -19.67
CA ASN A 329 19.00 -1.11 -20.15
C ASN A 329 17.67 -1.16 -20.93
N PHE A 330 17.19 -2.34 -21.35
CA PHE A 330 15.91 -2.49 -22.06
C PHE A 330 14.68 -2.53 -21.13
N GLY A 331 14.86 -2.70 -19.82
CA GLY A 331 13.74 -2.92 -18.89
C GLY A 331 12.64 -1.84 -18.91
N VAL A 332 12.99 -0.55 -19.09
CA VAL A 332 11.99 0.52 -19.26
C VAL A 332 11.41 0.50 -20.67
N LYS A 333 12.23 0.28 -21.71
CA LYS A 333 11.77 0.18 -23.13
C LYS A 333 10.85 -1.01 -23.35
N LEU A 334 10.97 -2.09 -22.56
CA LEU A 334 10.03 -3.22 -22.62
C LEU A 334 8.66 -2.85 -22.02
N LYS A 335 8.64 -1.98 -21.01
CA LYS A 335 7.42 -1.62 -20.28
C LYS A 335 6.71 -0.38 -20.82
N LEU A 336 7.49 0.57 -21.36
CA LEU A 336 6.98 1.86 -21.87
C LEU A 336 7.55 2.12 -23.26
N ASN A 337 6.70 2.64 -24.15
CA ASN A 337 7.10 3.06 -25.48
C ASN A 337 6.55 4.45 -25.82
N ALA A 338 7.37 5.28 -26.49
CA ALA A 338 7.01 6.62 -26.91
C ALA A 338 6.26 6.59 -28.26
N VAL A 339 5.18 7.34 -28.35
CA VAL A 339 4.39 7.49 -29.58
C VAL A 339 5.01 8.63 -30.42
N LYS A 340 6.02 8.28 -31.23
CA LYS A 340 6.90 9.24 -31.92
C LYS A 340 6.16 10.30 -32.74
N ASN A 341 5.13 9.93 -33.47
CA ASN A 341 4.35 10.87 -34.32
C ASN A 341 3.60 11.93 -33.51
N LEU A 342 3.28 11.68 -32.25
CA LEU A 342 2.62 12.65 -31.36
C LEU A 342 3.62 13.63 -30.75
N ILE A 343 4.84 13.14 -30.38
CA ILE A 343 5.78 13.90 -29.55
C ILE A 343 6.92 14.56 -30.33
N SER A 344 7.22 14.10 -31.55
CA SER A 344 8.35 14.63 -32.33
C SER A 344 8.17 16.13 -32.62
N GLY A 345 9.21 16.93 -32.32
CA GLY A 345 9.24 18.38 -32.47
C GLY A 345 8.42 19.17 -31.45
N LYS A 346 7.78 18.51 -30.45
CA LYS A 346 6.94 19.15 -29.43
C LYS A 346 7.69 19.40 -28.12
N ARG A 347 7.27 20.45 -27.41
CA ARG A 347 7.62 20.69 -26.00
C ARG A 347 6.58 19.93 -25.16
N LEU A 348 7.06 19.05 -24.30
CA LEU A 348 6.20 18.15 -23.55
C LEU A 348 6.17 18.53 -22.07
N ALA A 349 4.97 18.61 -21.46
CA ALA A 349 4.83 18.54 -20.01
C ALA A 349 4.49 17.11 -19.61
N ILE A 350 5.44 16.45 -18.95
CA ILE A 350 5.32 15.07 -18.48
C ILE A 350 4.80 15.08 -17.07
N ILE A 351 3.68 14.42 -16.85
CA ILE A 351 3.05 14.33 -15.53
C ILE A 351 3.29 12.94 -14.95
N ASP A 352 3.91 12.88 -13.76
CA ASP A 352 4.09 11.64 -13.00
C ASP A 352 3.60 11.83 -11.56
N ASP A 353 3.37 10.74 -10.84
CA ASP A 353 2.91 10.74 -9.45
C ASP A 353 4.02 11.16 -8.48
N SER A 354 5.21 10.58 -8.58
CA SER A 354 6.30 10.78 -7.63
C SER A 354 7.67 10.42 -8.22
N ILE A 355 8.75 10.95 -7.63
CA ILE A 355 10.14 10.57 -7.93
C ILE A 355 10.79 10.06 -6.64
N VAL A 356 11.37 8.84 -6.69
CA VAL A 356 12.06 8.21 -5.56
C VAL A 356 13.58 8.32 -5.76
N ARG A 357 14.18 7.46 -6.60
CA ARG A 357 15.63 7.48 -6.95
C ARG A 357 15.90 8.24 -8.25
N GLY A 358 14.88 8.54 -9.04
CA GLY A 358 14.98 9.24 -10.32
C GLY A 358 15.47 8.40 -11.50
N THR A 359 15.87 7.14 -11.30
CA THR A 359 16.45 6.31 -12.38
C THR A 359 15.44 5.99 -13.48
N THR A 360 14.18 5.74 -13.13
CA THR A 360 13.08 5.51 -14.10
C THR A 360 12.73 6.79 -14.85
N CYS A 361 12.55 7.89 -14.12
CA CYS A 361 12.22 9.19 -14.71
C CYS A 361 13.29 9.64 -15.71
N ARG A 362 14.59 9.50 -15.35
CA ARG A 362 15.72 9.78 -16.26
C ARG A 362 15.65 8.96 -17.57
N LYS A 363 15.30 7.67 -17.48
CA LYS A 363 15.15 6.82 -18.66
C LYS A 363 13.96 7.24 -19.53
N ILE A 364 12.85 7.68 -18.91
CA ILE A 364 11.69 8.21 -19.62
C ILE A 364 12.05 9.49 -20.36
N VAL A 365 12.70 10.47 -19.70
CA VAL A 365 13.15 11.72 -20.32
C VAL A 365 14.05 11.42 -21.52
N LYS A 366 15.06 10.56 -21.33
CA LYS A 366 15.95 10.14 -22.41
C LYS A 366 15.18 9.51 -23.60
N MET A 367 14.22 8.63 -23.31
CA MET A 367 13.37 7.99 -24.34
C MET A 367 12.56 9.02 -25.16
N LEU A 368 12.00 10.02 -24.49
CA LEU A 368 11.22 11.07 -25.14
C LEU A 368 12.10 11.96 -26.04
N LEU A 369 13.28 12.36 -25.57
CA LEU A 369 14.26 13.11 -26.36
C LEU A 369 14.76 12.30 -27.57
N GLU A 370 15.09 10.99 -27.37
CA GLU A 370 15.45 10.07 -28.49
C GLU A 370 14.29 9.88 -29.49
N ALA A 371 13.05 10.04 -29.06
CA ALA A 371 11.87 9.98 -29.93
C ALA A 371 11.59 11.32 -30.64
N GLY A 372 12.38 12.36 -30.39
CA GLY A 372 12.33 13.64 -31.10
C GLY A 372 11.60 14.76 -30.34
N ALA A 373 11.29 14.61 -29.05
CA ALA A 373 10.78 15.72 -28.24
C ALA A 373 11.79 16.90 -28.27
N LYS A 374 11.25 18.13 -28.39
CA LYS A 374 12.06 19.35 -28.41
C LYS A 374 12.48 19.75 -27.00
N GLU A 375 11.57 19.68 -26.06
CA GLU A 375 11.78 19.99 -24.64
C GLU A 375 10.93 19.03 -23.78
N VAL A 376 11.41 18.75 -22.55
CA VAL A 376 10.74 17.89 -21.58
C VAL A 376 10.63 18.59 -20.23
N HIS A 377 9.44 19.00 -19.84
CA HIS A 377 9.12 19.65 -18.57
C HIS A 377 8.44 18.66 -17.63
N LEU A 378 9.08 18.31 -16.53
CA LEU A 378 8.53 17.39 -15.55
C LEU A 378 7.64 18.11 -14.53
N ARG A 379 6.46 17.55 -14.26
CA ARG A 379 5.51 17.99 -13.24
C ARG A 379 5.08 16.79 -12.42
N ILE A 380 5.38 16.85 -11.13
CA ILE A 380 5.18 15.72 -10.21
C ILE A 380 4.05 16.05 -9.25
N SER A 381 2.99 15.23 -9.25
CA SER A 381 1.77 15.48 -8.47
C SER A 381 1.91 15.21 -6.97
N ALA A 382 3.07 14.73 -6.51
CA ALA A 382 3.45 14.68 -5.10
C ALA A 382 4.54 15.69 -4.77
N PRO A 383 4.71 16.06 -3.48
CA PRO A 383 5.89 16.76 -2.99
C PRO A 383 7.17 15.91 -3.09
N PRO A 384 8.37 16.52 -2.98
CA PRO A 384 9.63 15.77 -2.93
C PRO A 384 9.64 14.79 -1.75
N ILE A 385 10.01 13.52 -1.99
CA ILE A 385 10.14 12.50 -0.96
C ILE A 385 11.51 12.66 -0.29
N LEU A 386 11.51 13.17 0.95
CA LEU A 386 12.72 13.50 1.71
C LEU A 386 13.07 12.47 2.78
N HIS A 387 12.09 11.69 3.24
CA HIS A 387 12.20 10.79 4.37
C HIS A 387 11.62 9.41 4.05
N SER A 388 12.21 8.37 4.66
CA SER A 388 11.67 7.00 4.55
C SER A 388 10.35 6.86 5.31
N CYS A 389 9.45 6.01 4.83
CA CYS A 389 8.24 5.64 5.53
C CYS A 389 8.52 4.53 6.56
N PHE A 390 7.80 4.58 7.70
CA PHE A 390 7.84 3.53 8.73
C PHE A 390 6.46 2.94 9.03
N TYR A 391 5.44 3.29 8.22
CA TYR A 391 4.03 2.92 8.44
C TYR A 391 3.47 2.02 7.34
N GLY A 392 4.37 1.28 6.66
CA GLY A 392 3.98 0.21 5.75
C GLY A 392 4.29 0.45 4.26
N ILE A 393 4.89 1.59 3.87
CA ILE A 393 5.41 1.77 2.51
C ILE A 393 6.86 1.33 2.49
N ASP A 394 7.22 0.44 1.56
CA ASP A 394 8.62 0.10 1.30
C ASP A 394 9.30 1.28 0.58
N THR A 395 9.98 2.10 1.37
CA THR A 395 10.81 3.19 0.87
C THR A 395 12.28 2.83 1.04
N PRO A 396 13.13 3.20 0.09
CA PRO A 396 14.58 3.01 0.23
C PRO A 396 15.12 3.81 1.42
N HIS A 397 16.35 3.51 1.81
CA HIS A 397 17.05 4.33 2.80
C HIS A 397 17.11 5.78 2.31
N LYS A 398 17.08 6.74 3.25
CA LYS A 398 17.01 8.18 2.92
C LYS A 398 18.16 8.64 2.02
N GLU A 399 19.33 8.00 2.11
CA GLU A 399 20.51 8.26 1.28
C GLU A 399 20.29 7.90 -0.19
N GLU A 400 19.32 7.07 -0.51
CA GLU A 400 18.93 6.68 -1.88
C GLU A 400 17.79 7.56 -2.44
N LEU A 401 17.15 8.39 -1.60
CA LEU A 401 16.11 9.32 -2.02
C LEU A 401 16.76 10.50 -2.72
N ILE A 402 16.47 10.69 -4.02
CA ILE A 402 17.10 11.72 -4.82
C ILE A 402 16.85 13.12 -4.26
N ALA A 403 15.63 13.39 -3.80
CA ALA A 403 15.29 14.70 -3.24
C ALA A 403 15.89 14.95 -1.85
N HIS A 404 16.35 13.91 -1.14
CA HIS A 404 17.10 14.05 0.12
C HIS A 404 18.57 14.41 -0.14
N THR A 405 19.14 13.91 -1.23
CA THR A 405 20.59 14.01 -1.54
C THR A 405 20.93 15.11 -2.53
N HIS A 406 19.96 15.59 -3.32
CA HIS A 406 20.14 16.57 -4.37
C HIS A 406 19.14 17.72 -4.24
N SER A 407 19.55 18.92 -4.54
CA SER A 407 18.64 20.07 -4.73
C SER A 407 17.73 19.84 -5.95
N LEU A 408 16.68 20.64 -6.06
CA LEU A 408 15.75 20.60 -7.20
C LEU A 408 16.50 20.74 -8.54
N GLU A 409 17.45 21.68 -8.61
CA GLU A 409 18.21 21.95 -9.84
C GLU A 409 19.21 20.82 -10.18
N GLU A 410 19.85 20.23 -9.18
CA GLU A 410 20.71 19.04 -9.38
C GLU A 410 19.89 17.84 -9.82
N THR A 411 18.72 17.63 -9.22
CA THR A 411 17.76 16.58 -9.63
C THR A 411 17.33 16.80 -11.08
N ARG A 412 16.93 18.03 -11.46
CA ARG A 412 16.56 18.36 -12.84
C ARG A 412 17.70 18.01 -13.83
N LYS A 413 18.91 18.41 -13.52
CA LYS A 413 20.11 18.12 -14.36
C LYS A 413 20.38 16.62 -14.46
N TYR A 414 20.28 15.89 -13.34
CA TYR A 414 20.44 14.44 -13.32
C TYR A 414 19.41 13.73 -14.21
N LEU A 415 18.16 14.20 -14.19
CA LEU A 415 17.08 13.65 -15.02
C LEU A 415 17.22 14.04 -16.50
N GLY A 416 17.95 15.11 -16.82
CA GLY A 416 18.10 15.65 -18.18
C GLY A 416 16.85 16.39 -18.67
N ALA A 417 16.04 16.92 -17.77
CA ALA A 417 14.81 17.66 -18.09
C ALA A 417 15.08 19.17 -18.24
N ASP A 418 14.27 19.85 -19.06
CA ASP A 418 14.34 21.29 -19.24
C ASP A 418 13.78 22.05 -18.03
N SER A 419 12.75 21.50 -17.36
CA SER A 419 12.29 21.97 -16.07
C SER A 419 11.75 20.84 -15.20
N LEU A 420 11.81 21.02 -13.87
CA LEU A 420 11.25 20.09 -12.88
C LEU A 420 10.53 20.89 -11.81
N GLN A 421 9.28 20.53 -11.51
CA GLN A 421 8.52 21.07 -10.39
C GLN A 421 7.70 19.97 -9.72
N TYR A 422 7.50 20.13 -8.42
CA TYR A 422 6.67 19.27 -7.58
C TYR A 422 5.47 20.06 -7.07
N LEU A 423 4.34 19.39 -6.83
CA LEU A 423 3.24 19.98 -6.09
C LEU A 423 3.68 20.23 -4.64
N SER A 424 3.41 21.39 -4.07
CA SER A 424 3.75 21.67 -2.67
C SER A 424 2.89 20.86 -1.70
N ILE A 425 3.45 20.51 -0.52
CA ILE A 425 2.70 19.83 0.57
C ILE A 425 1.44 20.62 0.92
N LYS A 426 1.59 21.94 1.03
CA LYS A 426 0.47 22.84 1.37
C LYS A 426 -0.66 22.70 0.36
N LYS A 427 -0.36 22.81 -0.93
CA LYS A 427 -1.36 22.78 -2.00
C LYS A 427 -1.98 21.38 -2.15
N MET A 428 -1.17 20.33 -2.03
CA MET A 428 -1.65 18.95 -2.03
C MET A 428 -2.68 18.70 -0.93
N LEU A 429 -2.38 19.13 0.31
CA LEU A 429 -3.29 18.93 1.44
C LEU A 429 -4.53 19.86 1.39
N GLU A 430 -4.45 20.98 0.68
CA GLU A 430 -5.59 21.89 0.48
C GLU A 430 -6.67 21.33 -0.43
N VAL A 431 -6.29 20.52 -1.41
CA VAL A 431 -7.24 19.94 -2.38
C VAL A 431 -7.89 18.65 -1.89
N LEU A 432 -7.37 18.03 -0.82
CA LEU A 432 -7.98 16.86 -0.20
C LEU A 432 -9.15 17.26 0.72
N GLN A 433 -10.30 16.61 0.57
CA GLN A 433 -11.55 16.97 1.27
C GLN A 433 -11.45 16.91 2.80
N ASN A 434 -10.65 16.00 3.35
CA ASN A 434 -10.47 15.86 4.80
C ASN A 434 -9.54 16.90 5.43
N GLY A 435 -8.89 17.76 4.63
CA GLY A 435 -8.09 18.89 5.11
C GLY A 435 -6.73 18.52 5.71
N LYS A 436 -5.94 19.56 6.00
CA LYS A 436 -4.50 19.50 6.30
C LYS A 436 -4.10 18.62 7.49
N ASN A 437 -4.95 18.49 8.50
CA ASN A 437 -4.54 17.85 9.75
C ASN A 437 -4.81 16.34 9.82
N LYS A 438 -5.59 15.80 8.88
CA LYS A 438 -6.00 14.38 8.90
C LYS A 438 -5.09 13.43 8.15
N PHE A 439 -4.09 13.94 7.41
CA PHE A 439 -3.18 13.12 6.64
C PHE A 439 -1.78 13.02 7.24
N CYS A 440 -1.15 11.86 7.10
CA CYS A 440 0.26 11.65 7.34
C CYS A 440 1.03 12.07 6.09
N SER A 441 1.95 13.02 6.26
CA SER A 441 2.87 13.53 5.24
C SER A 441 4.35 13.31 5.60
N ALA A 442 4.63 12.40 6.55
CA ALA A 442 5.95 12.20 7.13
C ALA A 442 7.06 11.89 6.11
N CYS A 443 6.73 11.23 4.99
CA CYS A 443 7.68 10.99 3.90
C CYS A 443 8.15 12.28 3.20
N PHE A 444 7.40 13.37 3.32
CA PHE A 444 7.73 14.68 2.75
C PHE A 444 8.35 15.64 3.78
N ASP A 445 7.82 15.69 5.02
CA ASP A 445 8.16 16.70 6.02
C ASP A 445 8.89 16.16 7.26
N GLY A 446 9.02 14.85 7.41
CA GLY A 446 9.66 14.20 8.55
C GLY A 446 8.84 14.21 9.85
N ASN A 447 7.60 14.69 9.83
CA ASN A 447 6.73 14.74 11.00
C ASN A 447 6.00 13.41 11.22
N TYR A 448 6.65 12.48 11.90
CA TYR A 448 6.08 11.15 12.18
C TYR A 448 5.07 11.20 13.32
N PRO A 449 3.78 10.85 13.09
CA PRO A 449 2.73 10.87 14.12
C PRO A 449 2.97 9.91 15.28
N VAL A 450 3.64 8.78 15.04
CA VAL A 450 4.01 7.77 16.04
C VAL A 450 5.54 7.68 16.14
N PRO A 451 6.14 7.74 17.35
CA PRO A 451 7.59 7.63 17.52
C PRO A 451 8.14 6.30 16.98
N ILE A 452 9.27 6.36 16.27
CA ILE A 452 9.92 5.19 15.67
C ILE A 452 10.93 4.64 16.69
N THR A 453 10.53 3.60 17.43
CA THR A 453 11.33 3.08 18.55
C THR A 453 12.35 2.03 18.10
N ASP A 454 12.05 1.22 17.12
CA ASP A 454 12.93 0.14 16.62
C ASP A 454 14.24 0.65 15.98
N HIS A 455 14.28 1.91 15.50
CA HIS A 455 15.48 2.53 14.94
C HIS A 455 16.36 3.23 15.98
N LEU A 456 15.80 3.66 17.11
CA LEU A 456 16.55 4.31 18.20
C LEU A 456 17.53 3.35 18.86
N SER A 457 17.20 2.06 18.95
CA SER A 457 18.05 1.03 19.57
C SER A 457 19.35 0.75 18.81
N THR A 458 19.36 0.95 17.49
CA THR A 458 20.55 0.69 16.64
C THR A 458 21.60 1.79 16.77
N THR A 459 21.17 3.04 16.97
CA THR A 459 22.08 4.19 17.13
C THR A 459 22.74 4.22 18.52
N GLN A 460 22.06 3.74 19.56
CA GLN A 460 22.64 3.63 20.91
C GLN A 460 23.63 2.47 21.05
N GLN A 461 23.47 1.37 20.31
CA GLN A 461 24.43 0.26 20.33
C GLN A 461 25.78 0.60 19.68
N LEU A 462 25.81 1.50 18.69
CA LEU A 462 27.05 1.95 18.06
C LEU A 462 27.91 2.85 18.96
N ASN A 463 27.34 3.45 20.00
CA ASN A 463 28.04 4.29 20.99
C ASN A 463 28.54 3.53 22.24
N LEU A 464 28.26 2.23 22.35
CA LEU A 464 28.69 1.40 23.49
C LEU A 464 30.07 0.73 23.30
N PHE A 465 30.68 0.89 22.14
CA PHE A 465 32.06 0.47 21.89
C PHE A 465 32.85 1.68 21.37
N PRO A 466 33.52 2.47 22.26
CA PRO A 466 34.50 3.44 21.82
C PRO A 466 35.69 2.69 21.20
N LYS A 467 36.15 3.19 20.02
CA LYS A 467 37.33 2.68 19.31
C LYS A 467 38.58 2.82 20.14
#